data_6f12ca2f6a5c483f1064a11b441de96c
#
_entry.id   6f12ca2f6a5c483f1064a11b441de96c
#
_cell.length_a   1.000
_cell.length_b   1.000
_cell.length_c   1.000
_cell.angle_alpha   90.00
_cell.angle_beta   90.00
_cell.angle_gamma   90.00
#
_symmetry.space_group_name_H-M   'P 1'
#
loop_
_entity.id
_entity.type
_entity.pdbx_description
1 polymer ?
#
loop_
_entity_poly.entity_id
_entity_poly.type
_entity_poly.pdbx_seq_one_letter_code
_entity_poly.pdbx_strand_id
1 'polypeptide(L)'
;KYENVEEGKKEKAKNIFLKKKEVIESKTHALDDDYYMLYPSYNDPNFNVKISQKKEFYDTKYNGSIKDVTKQGDIICNAKFELNTHQIFVRNFLSSQTPYNSLLLYHGLGTGKTCSAITIAEEMRDYMNQMNITQRIIVVASPNVQENFKLQLFDERKLKYINNEWNLNSCTGNKFINEIN
;
A
#
# COMPACT_ATOMS: atom_id res chain seq x y z
N LYS A 1 12.10 45.34 12.21
CA LYS A 1 10.69 45.45 11.66
C LYS A 1 10.31 44.31 10.73
N TYR A 2 11.26 43.69 9.99
CA TYR A 2 10.97 42.59 9.07
C TYR A 2 10.84 41.22 9.77
N GLU A 3 11.57 40.96 10.85
CA GLU A 3 11.48 39.70 11.60
C GLU A 3 10.11 39.48 12.24
N ASN A 4 9.50 40.52 12.79
CA ASN A 4 8.16 40.45 13.42
C ASN A 4 7.03 40.16 12.40
N VAL A 5 7.23 40.45 11.11
CA VAL A 5 6.23 40.21 10.07
C VAL A 5 6.27 38.74 9.61
N GLU A 6 7.44 38.12 9.60
CA GLU A 6 7.59 36.69 9.26
C GLU A 6 7.11 35.77 10.38
N GLU A 7 7.37 36.10 11.64
CA GLU A 7 6.82 35.35 12.78
C GLU A 7 5.29 35.40 12.82
N GLY A 8 4.69 36.56 12.59
CA GLY A 8 3.23 36.69 12.54
C GLY A 8 2.59 35.90 11.36
N LYS A 9 3.29 35.74 10.23
CA LYS A 9 2.83 34.91 9.12
C LYS A 9 2.94 33.41 9.45
N LYS A 10 4.01 32.98 10.08
CA LYS A 10 4.22 31.60 10.54
C LYS A 10 3.18 31.19 11.59
N GLU A 11 2.88 32.07 12.51
CA GLU A 11 1.88 31.83 13.56
C GLU A 11 0.45 31.76 13.00
N LYS A 12 0.09 32.64 12.05
CA LYS A 12 -1.18 32.55 11.32
C LYS A 12 -1.31 31.25 10.51
N ALA A 13 -0.26 30.83 9.83
CA ALA A 13 -0.25 29.58 9.08
C ALA A 13 -0.40 28.36 10.00
N LYS A 14 0.26 28.36 11.17
CA LYS A 14 0.15 27.32 12.20
C LYS A 14 -1.28 27.25 12.76
N ASN A 15 -1.90 28.39 13.05
CA ASN A 15 -3.26 28.44 13.57
C ASN A 15 -4.31 27.98 12.53
N ILE A 16 -4.11 28.29 11.25
CA ILE A 16 -4.96 27.79 10.15
C ILE A 16 -4.80 26.27 10.01
N PHE A 17 -3.58 25.76 10.13
CA PHE A 17 -3.32 24.33 10.07
C PHE A 17 -3.96 23.58 11.25
N LEU A 18 -3.84 24.09 12.47
CA LEU A 18 -4.45 23.52 13.67
C LEU A 18 -5.99 23.51 13.57
N LYS A 19 -6.61 24.62 13.14
CA LYS A 19 -8.06 24.65 12.91
C LYS A 19 -8.53 23.66 11.83
N LYS A 20 -7.78 23.53 10.74
CA LYS A 20 -8.09 22.53 9.71
C LYS A 20 -7.95 21.10 10.26
N LYS A 21 -6.95 20.85 11.09
CA LYS A 21 -6.75 19.54 11.74
C LYS A 21 -7.93 19.21 12.66
N GLU A 22 -8.36 20.14 13.53
CA GLU A 22 -9.53 19.95 14.41
C GLU A 22 -10.82 19.69 13.63
N VAL A 23 -11.04 20.39 12.50
CA VAL A 23 -12.22 20.16 11.64
C VAL A 23 -12.16 18.80 10.93
N ILE A 24 -10.98 18.34 10.57
CA ILE A 24 -10.79 17.00 9.98
C ILE A 24 -11.02 15.94 11.06
N GLU A 25 -10.43 16.10 12.26
CA GLU A 25 -10.61 15.18 13.38
C GLU A 25 -12.06 15.10 13.85
N SER A 26 -12.79 16.22 13.90
CA SER A 26 -14.21 16.22 14.25
C SER A 26 -15.12 15.57 13.20
N LYS A 27 -14.76 15.66 11.91
CA LYS A 27 -15.50 14.99 10.83
C LYS A 27 -15.19 13.50 10.76
N THR A 28 -13.97 13.10 11.08
CA THR A 28 -13.61 11.67 11.16
C THR A 28 -14.31 10.99 12.34
N HIS A 29 -14.46 11.64 13.49
CA HIS A 29 -15.18 11.06 14.64
C HIS A 29 -16.66 10.75 14.34
N ALA A 30 -17.32 11.53 13.51
CA ALA A 30 -18.74 11.32 13.20
C ALA A 30 -19.00 10.19 12.18
N LEU A 31 -17.98 9.82 11.38
CA LEU A 31 -18.04 8.69 10.42
C LEU A 31 -17.47 7.39 11.02
N ASP A 32 -16.81 7.49 12.16
CA ASP A 32 -16.04 6.40 12.75
C ASP A 32 -16.88 5.33 13.46
N ASP A 33 -18.02 5.70 14.06
CA ASP A 33 -18.75 4.78 14.93
C ASP A 33 -19.30 3.54 14.19
N ASP A 34 -19.74 3.66 12.95
CA ASP A 34 -20.24 2.52 12.17
C ASP A 34 -19.11 1.64 11.58
N TYR A 35 -17.96 2.24 11.24
CA TYR A 35 -16.79 1.50 10.74
C TYR A 35 -16.08 0.73 11.85
N TYR A 36 -16.03 1.25 13.09
CA TYR A 36 -15.44 0.56 14.25
C TYR A 36 -16.22 -0.66 14.71
N MET A 37 -17.48 -0.79 14.35
CA MET A 37 -18.24 -2.03 14.56
C MET A 37 -17.67 -3.19 13.73
N LEU A 38 -17.11 -2.91 12.55
CA LEU A 38 -16.53 -3.94 11.66
C LEU A 38 -15.04 -4.18 11.92
N TYR A 39 -14.28 -3.13 12.23
CA TYR A 39 -12.83 -3.19 12.43
C TYR A 39 -12.44 -2.58 13.77
N PRO A 40 -11.46 -3.17 14.48
CA PRO A 40 -11.01 -2.64 15.78
C PRO A 40 -10.25 -1.32 15.59
N SER A 41 -10.38 -0.41 16.57
CA SER A 41 -9.55 0.79 16.68
C SER A 41 -8.09 0.43 16.94
N TYR A 42 -7.13 1.26 16.51
CA TYR A 42 -5.70 1.09 16.83
C TYR A 42 -5.39 0.98 18.33
N ASN A 43 -6.23 1.58 19.18
CA ASN A 43 -6.08 1.54 20.63
C ASN A 43 -6.74 0.31 21.28
N ASP A 44 -7.34 -0.59 20.51
CA ASP A 44 -7.97 -1.81 21.03
C ASP A 44 -6.88 -2.77 21.55
N PRO A 45 -6.90 -3.18 22.84
CA PRO A 45 -5.91 -4.10 23.39
C PRO A 45 -5.86 -5.45 22.66
N ASN A 46 -6.98 -5.86 22.05
CA ASN A 46 -7.11 -7.10 21.29
C ASN A 46 -7.03 -6.87 19.76
N PHE A 47 -6.48 -5.74 19.31
CA PHE A 47 -6.39 -5.37 17.91
C PHE A 47 -5.88 -6.52 17.02
N ASN A 48 -4.71 -7.08 17.36
CA ASN A 48 -4.09 -8.14 16.56
C ASN A 48 -4.96 -9.41 16.48
N VAL A 49 -5.65 -9.77 17.57
CA VAL A 49 -6.54 -10.94 17.60
C VAL A 49 -7.75 -10.68 16.70
N LYS A 50 -8.40 -9.53 16.84
CA LYS A 50 -9.58 -9.17 16.07
C LYS A 50 -9.29 -9.06 14.58
N ILE A 51 -8.19 -8.43 14.20
CA ILE A 51 -7.72 -8.35 12.80
C ILE A 51 -7.46 -9.76 12.26
N SER A 52 -6.76 -10.59 13.02
CA SER A 52 -6.40 -11.94 12.56
C SER A 52 -7.60 -12.88 12.36
N GLN A 53 -8.75 -12.54 12.89
CA GLN A 53 -10.02 -13.29 12.74
C GLN A 53 -10.83 -12.87 11.52
N LYS A 54 -10.56 -11.69 10.95
CA LYS A 54 -11.20 -11.25 9.71
C LYS A 54 -10.74 -12.12 8.56
N LYS A 55 -11.66 -12.51 7.69
CA LYS A 55 -11.41 -13.47 6.61
C LYS A 55 -10.26 -13.02 5.70
N GLU A 56 -10.25 -11.77 5.28
CA GLU A 56 -9.24 -11.15 4.42
C GLU A 56 -7.83 -11.16 5.00
N PHE A 57 -7.70 -11.26 6.33
CA PHE A 57 -6.42 -11.40 7.04
C PHE A 57 -6.15 -12.84 7.47
N TYR A 58 -7.20 -13.58 7.79
CA TYR A 58 -7.08 -14.99 8.15
C TYR A 58 -6.47 -15.80 7.00
N ASP A 59 -6.91 -15.56 5.78
CA ASP A 59 -6.44 -16.25 4.57
C ASP A 59 -4.96 -15.95 4.25
N THR A 60 -4.38 -14.90 4.86
CA THR A 60 -2.96 -14.55 4.72
C THR A 60 -2.06 -15.17 5.80
N LYS A 61 -2.61 -15.95 6.73
CA LYS A 61 -1.83 -16.58 7.80
C LYS A 61 -0.86 -17.61 7.25
N TYR A 62 0.35 -17.60 7.80
CA TYR A 62 1.31 -18.67 7.55
C TYR A 62 0.80 -19.98 8.16
N ASN A 63 0.75 -21.03 7.37
CA ASN A 63 0.22 -22.35 7.78
C ASN A 63 1.21 -23.19 8.62
N GLY A 64 2.39 -22.65 8.96
CA GLY A 64 3.41 -23.33 9.74
C GLY A 64 4.16 -24.45 9.02
N SER A 65 3.86 -24.72 7.74
CA SER A 65 4.53 -25.78 7.00
C SER A 65 5.98 -25.44 6.68
N ILE A 66 6.91 -26.31 7.05
CA ILE A 66 8.30 -26.22 6.64
C ILE A 66 8.39 -26.75 5.22
N LYS A 67 8.70 -25.88 4.26
CA LYS A 67 8.87 -26.25 2.86
C LYS A 67 10.34 -26.47 2.53
N ASP A 68 10.61 -27.42 1.64
CA ASP A 68 11.95 -27.58 1.07
C ASP A 68 12.30 -26.31 0.27
N VAL A 69 13.35 -25.61 0.68
CA VAL A 69 13.75 -24.32 0.12
C VAL A 69 14.08 -24.44 -1.36
N THR A 70 14.74 -25.50 -1.78
CA THR A 70 15.16 -25.73 -3.16
C THR A 70 13.95 -25.93 -4.07
N LYS A 71 13.07 -26.87 -3.70
CA LYS A 71 11.85 -27.14 -4.47
C LYS A 71 10.92 -25.92 -4.51
N GLN A 72 10.80 -25.22 -3.40
CA GLN A 72 9.99 -24.02 -3.35
C GLN A 72 10.58 -22.88 -4.20
N GLY A 73 11.91 -22.75 -4.22
CA GLY A 73 12.62 -21.81 -5.09
C GLY A 73 12.34 -22.08 -6.57
N ASP A 74 12.43 -23.32 -7.00
CA ASP A 74 12.15 -23.72 -8.39
C ASP A 74 10.70 -23.43 -8.79
N ILE A 75 9.75 -23.72 -7.90
CA ILE A 75 8.32 -23.42 -8.13
C ILE A 75 8.11 -21.91 -8.30
N ILE A 76 8.65 -21.09 -7.40
CA ILE A 76 8.47 -19.64 -7.43
C ILE A 76 9.16 -19.01 -8.65
N CYS A 77 10.35 -19.47 -9.01
CA CYS A 77 11.09 -18.94 -10.16
C CYS A 77 10.39 -19.22 -11.49
N ASN A 78 9.62 -20.31 -11.59
CA ASN A 78 8.89 -20.69 -12.79
C ASN A 78 7.42 -20.29 -12.78
N ALA A 79 6.89 -19.83 -11.66
CA ALA A 79 5.50 -19.36 -11.54
C ALA A 79 5.32 -17.96 -12.15
N LYS A 80 4.08 -17.63 -12.52
CA LYS A 80 3.68 -16.24 -12.76
C LYS A 80 3.88 -15.43 -11.48
N PHE A 81 4.11 -14.12 -11.61
CA PHE A 81 4.26 -13.25 -10.45
C PHE A 81 3.01 -13.32 -9.56
N GLU A 82 3.21 -13.72 -8.33
CA GLU A 82 2.20 -13.74 -7.28
C GLU A 82 2.71 -12.99 -6.04
N LEU A 83 1.81 -12.29 -5.38
CA LEU A 83 2.13 -11.62 -4.13
C LEU A 83 2.32 -12.64 -3.01
N ASN A 84 3.33 -12.44 -2.19
CA ASN A 84 3.50 -13.20 -0.96
C ASN A 84 2.37 -12.87 0.04
N THR A 85 2.07 -13.78 0.94
CA THR A 85 0.99 -13.64 1.93
C THR A 85 1.09 -12.37 2.77
N HIS A 86 2.29 -11.97 3.20
CA HIS A 86 2.51 -10.72 3.92
C HIS A 86 2.25 -9.47 3.06
N GLN A 87 2.48 -9.54 1.75
CA GLN A 87 2.17 -8.44 0.83
C GLN A 87 0.67 -8.31 0.60
N ILE A 88 -0.03 -9.44 0.51
CA ILE A 88 -1.49 -9.49 0.44
C ILE A 88 -2.10 -8.91 1.73
N PHE A 89 -1.57 -9.29 2.90
CA PHE A 89 -1.99 -8.72 4.18
C PHE A 89 -1.88 -7.19 4.18
N VAL A 90 -0.73 -6.66 3.81
CA VAL A 90 -0.46 -5.20 3.78
C VAL A 90 -1.40 -4.48 2.80
N ARG A 91 -1.61 -5.06 1.62
CA ARG A 91 -2.55 -4.53 0.62
C ARG A 91 -3.98 -4.49 1.18
N ASN A 92 -4.45 -5.57 1.78
CA ASN A 92 -5.79 -5.64 2.35
C ASN A 92 -5.95 -4.66 3.52
N PHE A 93 -4.89 -4.46 4.31
CA PHE A 93 -4.89 -3.57 5.47
C PHE A 93 -5.06 -2.09 5.10
N LEU A 94 -4.46 -1.66 3.98
CA LEU A 94 -4.59 -0.30 3.47
C LEU A 94 -5.58 -0.18 2.30
N SER A 95 -6.49 -1.14 2.16
CA SER A 95 -7.53 -1.05 1.14
C SER A 95 -8.59 0.01 1.51
N SER A 96 -9.32 0.49 0.52
CA SER A 96 -10.44 1.42 0.71
C SER A 96 -11.60 0.84 1.54
N GLN A 97 -11.58 -0.47 1.80
CA GLN A 97 -12.61 -1.17 2.58
C GLN A 97 -12.32 -1.21 4.08
N THR A 98 -11.13 -0.79 4.50
CA THR A 98 -10.74 -0.73 5.89
C THR A 98 -10.62 0.71 6.38
N PRO A 99 -10.79 1.00 7.66
CA PRO A 99 -10.63 2.35 8.20
C PRO A 99 -9.16 2.78 8.36
N TYR A 100 -8.22 1.89 8.00
CA TYR A 100 -6.80 2.12 8.24
C TYR A 100 -6.17 2.91 7.09
N ASN A 101 -5.55 4.04 7.41
CA ASN A 101 -5.02 4.99 6.43
C ASN A 101 -3.50 5.16 6.48
N SER A 102 -2.82 4.44 7.38
CA SER A 102 -1.37 4.55 7.55
C SER A 102 -0.77 3.23 8.04
N LEU A 103 0.44 2.94 7.60
CA LEU A 103 1.17 1.75 8.00
C LEU A 103 2.68 1.99 7.89
N LEU A 104 3.43 1.54 8.90
CA LEU A 104 4.88 1.45 8.85
C LEU A 104 5.30 0.04 8.43
N LEU A 105 5.92 -0.09 7.25
CA LEU A 105 6.48 -1.35 6.77
C LEU A 105 7.91 -1.53 7.31
N TYR A 106 8.05 -2.26 8.39
CA TYR A 106 9.35 -2.62 9.00
C TYR A 106 9.64 -4.11 8.76
N HIS A 107 10.23 -4.42 7.61
CA HIS A 107 10.58 -5.77 7.19
C HIS A 107 12.08 -5.91 6.97
N GLY A 108 12.61 -7.13 7.03
CA GLY A 108 13.99 -7.44 6.69
C GLY A 108 14.37 -7.06 5.26
N LEU A 109 15.64 -7.10 4.94
CA LEU A 109 16.11 -6.84 3.58
C LEU A 109 15.63 -7.95 2.63
N GLY A 110 15.28 -7.58 1.40
CA GLY A 110 14.86 -8.55 0.38
C GLY A 110 13.42 -9.08 0.49
N THR A 111 12.61 -8.63 1.45
CA THR A 111 11.23 -9.11 1.66
C THR A 111 10.18 -8.49 0.71
N GLY A 112 10.59 -7.69 -0.26
CA GLY A 112 9.68 -7.09 -1.24
C GLY A 112 8.91 -5.86 -0.77
N LYS A 113 9.48 -5.03 0.14
CA LYS A 113 8.85 -3.78 0.61
C LYS A 113 8.39 -2.86 -0.52
N THR A 114 9.24 -2.71 -1.56
CA THR A 114 8.90 -1.88 -2.72
C THR A 114 7.70 -2.42 -3.46
N CYS A 115 7.62 -3.74 -3.67
CA CYS A 115 6.45 -4.38 -4.27
C CYS A 115 5.19 -4.19 -3.41
N SER A 116 5.29 -4.30 -2.08
CA SER A 116 4.15 -4.01 -1.19
C SER A 116 3.65 -2.59 -1.38
N ALA A 117 4.54 -1.59 -1.41
CA ALA A 117 4.18 -0.19 -1.61
C ALA A 117 3.54 0.05 -2.99
N ILE A 118 4.10 -0.56 -4.04
CA ILE A 118 3.56 -0.48 -5.41
C ILE A 118 2.16 -1.10 -5.47
N THR A 119 1.97 -2.27 -4.87
CA THR A 119 0.67 -2.97 -4.88
C THR A 119 -0.41 -2.16 -4.18
N ILE A 120 -0.11 -1.53 -3.05
CA ILE A 120 -1.03 -0.61 -2.36
C ILE A 120 -1.36 0.59 -3.24
N ALA A 121 -0.35 1.20 -3.85
CA ALA A 121 -0.53 2.36 -4.72
C ALA A 121 -1.42 2.02 -5.93
N GLU A 122 -1.23 0.85 -6.54
CA GLU A 122 -2.04 0.38 -7.66
C GLU A 122 -3.48 0.07 -7.27
N GLU A 123 -3.71 -0.56 -6.12
CA GLU A 123 -5.06 -0.79 -5.58
C GLU A 123 -5.78 0.55 -5.33
N MET A 124 -5.08 1.49 -4.70
CA MET A 124 -5.63 2.82 -4.43
C MET A 124 -5.89 3.60 -5.72
N ARG A 125 -5.03 3.47 -6.74
CA ARG A 125 -5.22 4.09 -8.05
C ARG A 125 -6.49 3.58 -8.73
N ASP A 126 -6.74 2.27 -8.69
CA ASP A 126 -7.95 1.68 -9.24
C ASP A 126 -9.21 2.17 -8.53
N TYR A 127 -9.17 2.21 -7.21
CA TYR A 127 -10.26 2.78 -6.42
C TYR A 127 -10.53 4.25 -6.77
N MET A 128 -9.48 5.07 -6.84
CA MET A 128 -9.61 6.48 -7.20
C MET A 128 -10.21 6.66 -8.61
N ASN A 129 -9.77 5.84 -9.58
CA ASN A 129 -10.32 5.86 -10.93
C ASN A 129 -11.81 5.49 -10.95
N GLN A 130 -12.24 4.46 -10.20
CA GLN A 130 -13.64 4.08 -10.08
C GLN A 130 -14.51 5.18 -9.46
N MET A 131 -13.93 5.92 -8.51
CA MET A 131 -14.61 7.01 -7.81
C MET A 131 -14.48 8.37 -8.51
N ASN A 132 -13.86 8.44 -9.70
CA ASN A 132 -13.54 9.67 -10.43
C ASN A 132 -12.73 10.68 -9.61
N ILE A 133 -11.85 10.19 -8.73
CA ILE A 133 -10.94 11.00 -7.93
C ILE A 133 -9.69 11.30 -8.76
N THR A 134 -9.41 12.57 -9.04
CA THR A 134 -8.28 13.02 -9.88
C THR A 134 -7.00 13.32 -9.11
N GLN A 135 -6.95 13.00 -7.82
CA GLN A 135 -5.79 13.22 -6.97
C GLN A 135 -4.63 12.31 -7.38
N ARG A 136 -3.41 12.78 -7.10
CA ARG A 136 -2.18 12.05 -7.45
C ARG A 136 -1.63 11.31 -6.24
N ILE A 137 -1.11 10.11 -6.47
CA ILE A 137 -0.29 9.39 -5.50
C ILE A 137 1.12 9.98 -5.55
N ILE A 138 1.65 10.39 -4.40
CA ILE A 138 2.97 11.00 -4.28
C ILE A 138 3.93 10.00 -3.64
N VAL A 139 5.03 9.69 -4.32
CA VAL A 139 6.12 8.86 -3.80
C VAL A 139 7.29 9.76 -3.43
N VAL A 140 7.69 9.73 -2.16
CA VAL A 140 8.84 10.49 -1.65
C VAL A 140 9.96 9.53 -1.32
N ALA A 141 11.09 9.66 -2.01
CA ALA A 141 12.25 8.80 -1.84
C ALA A 141 13.53 9.50 -2.28
N SER A 142 14.69 8.99 -1.84
CA SER A 142 15.99 9.46 -2.33
C SER A 142 16.15 9.16 -3.82
N PRO A 143 16.99 9.91 -4.57
CA PRO A 143 17.13 9.76 -6.02
C PRO A 143 17.39 8.32 -6.48
N ASN A 144 18.31 7.62 -5.83
CA ASN A 144 18.65 6.22 -6.16
C ASN A 144 17.46 5.27 -5.96
N VAL A 145 16.62 5.52 -4.94
CA VAL A 145 15.44 4.70 -4.66
C VAL A 145 14.33 5.02 -5.66
N GLN A 146 14.22 6.26 -6.13
CA GLN A 146 13.22 6.65 -7.15
C GLN A 146 13.40 5.88 -8.44
N GLU A 147 14.64 5.76 -8.95
CA GLU A 147 14.93 5.01 -10.17
C GLU A 147 14.61 3.52 -10.00
N ASN A 148 15.01 2.93 -8.88
CA ASN A 148 14.65 1.54 -8.59
C ASN A 148 13.12 1.34 -8.48
N PHE A 149 12.42 2.30 -7.88
CA PHE A 149 10.96 2.25 -7.78
C PHE A 149 10.29 2.26 -9.16
N LYS A 150 10.74 3.12 -10.08
CA LYS A 150 10.27 3.17 -11.47
C LYS A 150 10.46 1.83 -12.19
N LEU A 151 11.66 1.23 -12.06
CA LEU A 151 11.97 -0.07 -12.66
C LEU A 151 11.14 -1.23 -12.08
N GLN A 152 10.71 -1.11 -10.82
CA GLN A 152 9.80 -2.10 -10.21
C GLN A 152 8.34 -1.89 -10.64
N LEU A 153 7.95 -0.67 -10.99
CA LEU A 153 6.65 -0.41 -11.60
C LEU A 153 6.57 -0.97 -13.02
N PHE A 154 7.54 -0.63 -13.85
CA PHE A 154 7.61 -1.08 -15.22
C PHE A 154 9.06 -1.10 -15.70
N ASP A 155 9.51 -2.25 -16.21
CA ASP A 155 10.82 -2.43 -16.82
C ASP A 155 10.65 -3.14 -18.16
N GLU A 156 10.79 -2.41 -19.25
CA GLU A 156 10.64 -2.93 -20.61
C GLU A 156 11.58 -4.10 -20.92
N ARG A 157 12.75 -4.15 -20.25
CA ARG A 157 13.74 -5.24 -20.41
C ARG A 157 13.24 -6.58 -19.85
N LYS A 158 12.22 -6.55 -19.01
CA LYS A 158 11.59 -7.75 -18.40
C LYS A 158 10.38 -8.23 -19.19
N LEU A 159 10.02 -7.53 -20.28
CA LEU A 159 8.97 -7.98 -21.18
C LEU A 159 9.37 -9.27 -21.89
N LYS A 160 8.47 -10.23 -21.88
CA LYS A 160 8.62 -11.51 -22.59
C LYS A 160 7.37 -11.78 -23.40
N TYR A 161 7.56 -12.20 -24.65
CA TYR A 161 6.47 -12.64 -25.51
C TYR A 161 6.37 -14.18 -25.43
N ILE A 162 5.33 -14.70 -24.78
CA ILE A 162 5.13 -16.11 -24.51
C ILE A 162 3.69 -16.48 -24.88
N ASN A 163 3.50 -17.54 -25.68
CA ASN A 163 2.17 -18.02 -26.07
C ASN A 163 1.29 -16.97 -26.75
N ASN A 164 1.87 -16.13 -27.61
CA ASN A 164 1.21 -15.03 -28.30
C ASN A 164 0.71 -13.88 -27.40
N GLU A 165 1.20 -13.80 -26.19
CA GLU A 165 0.88 -12.73 -25.22
C GLU A 165 2.15 -12.11 -24.64
N TRP A 166 2.10 -10.81 -24.42
CA TRP A 166 3.14 -10.12 -23.67
C TRP A 166 3.00 -10.40 -22.18
N ASN A 167 4.10 -10.72 -21.53
CA ASN A 167 4.16 -10.97 -20.10
C ASN A 167 5.24 -10.09 -19.48
N LEU A 168 4.92 -9.51 -18.31
CA LEU A 168 5.84 -8.71 -17.53
C LEU A 168 6.01 -9.33 -16.12
N ASN A 169 7.23 -9.70 -15.79
CA ASN A 169 7.55 -10.12 -14.43
C ASN A 169 7.97 -8.93 -13.58
N SER A 170 7.00 -8.18 -13.07
CA SER A 170 7.18 -7.00 -12.21
C SER A 170 6.18 -7.01 -11.06
N CYS A 171 6.32 -6.07 -10.11
CA CYS A 171 5.41 -5.95 -8.97
C CYS A 171 3.95 -5.65 -9.36
N THR A 172 3.71 -5.14 -10.55
CA THR A 172 2.39 -4.87 -11.13
C THR A 172 1.83 -6.05 -11.94
N GLY A 173 2.65 -7.10 -12.14
CA GLY A 173 2.29 -8.20 -13.04
C GLY A 173 1.97 -7.71 -14.45
N ASN A 174 1.00 -8.33 -15.10
CA ASN A 174 0.58 -7.97 -16.46
C ASN A 174 -0.43 -6.81 -16.52
N LYS A 175 -0.72 -6.14 -15.41
CA LYS A 175 -1.77 -5.12 -15.32
C LYS A 175 -1.67 -4.04 -16.41
N PHE A 176 -0.47 -3.51 -16.63
CA PHE A 176 -0.26 -2.47 -17.65
C PHE A 176 -0.21 -3.01 -19.09
N ILE A 177 -0.07 -4.31 -19.25
CA ILE A 177 0.07 -4.93 -20.57
C ILE A 177 -1.27 -5.51 -21.02
N ASN A 178 -2.17 -5.82 -20.10
CA ASN A 178 -3.49 -6.37 -20.43
C ASN A 178 -4.33 -5.43 -21.31
N GLU A 179 -4.02 -4.14 -21.33
CA GLU A 179 -4.65 -3.17 -22.23
C GLU A 179 -4.07 -3.24 -23.66
N ILE A 180 -2.93 -3.92 -23.85
CA ILE A 180 -2.21 -4.04 -25.13
C ILE A 180 -2.45 -5.42 -25.76
N ASN A 181 -2.66 -6.45 -24.94
CA ASN A 181 -2.99 -7.82 -25.36
C ASN A 181 -4.50 -7.92 -25.65
#